data_5bf9ee1f998e0fb598b33fed17356e6f
#
_entry.id   5bf9ee1f998e0fb598b33fed17356e6f
#
_cell.length_a   1.000
_cell.length_b   1.000
_cell.length_c   1.000
_cell.angle_alpha   90.00
_cell.angle_beta   90.00
_cell.angle_gamma   90.00
#
_symmetry.space_group_name_H-M   'P 1'
#
loop_
_entity.id
_entity.type
_entity.pdbx_description
1 polymer ?
#
loop_
_entity_poly.entity_id
_entity_poly.type
_entity_poly.pdbx_seq_one_letter_code
_entity_poly.pdbx_strand_id
1 'polypeptide(L)'
;MIISRIKQGLLYIFGRYNKKNNDIVKTILSDEEFEIFNSMSRYEKIHSFRLYNFLLKNEVLKDDKIFLKLALLHDCGKKSPSLIKRMKKVLLGDKELENHSEDGFNKLKDTNYKLAILCREHHIKSEDKKMQEFQKLDDK
;
A
#
# COMPACT_ATOMS: atom_id res chain seq x y z
N MET A 1 2.54 -8.56 -12.21
CA MET A 1 2.44 -10.03 -12.33
C MET A 1 1.00 -10.48 -12.23
N ILE A 2 0.56 -11.35 -13.15
CA ILE A 2 -0.83 -11.81 -13.20
C ILE A 2 -1.20 -12.61 -11.95
N ILE A 3 -0.33 -13.51 -11.49
CA ILE A 3 -0.59 -14.32 -10.29
C ILE A 3 -0.77 -13.45 -9.05
N SER A 4 0.09 -12.44 -8.87
CA SER A 4 -0.03 -11.49 -7.75
C SER A 4 -1.34 -10.72 -7.81
N ARG A 5 -1.74 -10.30 -9.01
CA ARG A 5 -3.00 -9.57 -9.21
C ARG A 5 -4.21 -10.44 -8.91
N ILE A 6 -4.17 -11.72 -9.29
CA ILE A 6 -5.25 -12.67 -8.98
C ILE A 6 -5.34 -12.86 -7.47
N LYS A 7 -4.22 -13.04 -6.77
CA LYS A 7 -4.20 -13.14 -5.31
C LYS A 7 -4.77 -11.90 -4.64
N GLN A 8 -4.43 -10.71 -5.13
CA GLN A 8 -4.97 -9.46 -4.60
C GLN A 8 -6.48 -9.37 -4.81
N GLY A 9 -6.96 -9.79 -5.98
CA GLY A 9 -8.40 -9.82 -6.26
C GLY A 9 -9.15 -10.78 -5.33
N LEU A 10 -8.58 -11.96 -5.09
CA LEU A 10 -9.16 -12.93 -4.16
C LEU A 10 -9.18 -12.39 -2.73
N LEU A 11 -8.15 -11.66 -2.31
CA LEU A 11 -8.12 -11.00 -1.01
C LEU A 11 -9.24 -9.98 -0.88
N TYR A 12 -9.55 -9.27 -1.96
CA TYR A 12 -10.65 -8.30 -1.95
C TYR A 12 -12.00 -9.00 -1.73
N ILE A 13 -12.20 -10.17 -2.34
CA ILE A 13 -13.46 -10.91 -2.24
C ILE A 13 -13.57 -11.63 -0.90
N PHE A 14 -12.53 -12.31 -0.45
CA PHE A 14 -12.56 -13.21 0.70
C PHE A 14 -11.84 -12.67 1.93
N GLY A 15 -10.98 -11.65 1.74
CA GLY A 15 -10.22 -11.09 2.84
C GLY A 15 -11.08 -10.23 3.75
N ARG A 16 -10.66 -10.13 5.00
CA ARG A 16 -11.32 -9.28 6.01
C ARG A 16 -10.26 -8.46 6.72
N TYR A 17 -10.53 -7.17 6.84
CA TYR A 17 -9.73 -6.30 7.68
C TYR A 17 -10.37 -6.24 9.06
N ASN A 18 -9.62 -6.67 10.08
CA ASN A 18 -10.08 -6.64 11.45
C ASN A 18 -9.79 -5.27 12.06
N LYS A 19 -10.82 -4.63 12.64
CA LYS A 19 -10.65 -3.33 13.30
C LYS A 19 -9.62 -3.36 14.44
N LYS A 20 -9.36 -4.51 15.05
CA LYS A 20 -8.28 -4.68 16.04
C LYS A 20 -6.91 -4.36 15.46
N ASN A 21 -6.73 -4.53 14.13
CA ASN A 21 -5.50 -4.19 13.46
C ASN A 21 -5.23 -2.67 13.50
N ASN A 22 -6.28 -1.86 13.66
CA ASN A 22 -6.12 -0.41 13.82
C ASN A 22 -5.24 -0.04 15.01
N ASP A 23 -5.27 -0.83 16.08
CA ASP A 23 -4.43 -0.55 17.24
C ASP A 23 -2.95 -0.68 16.89
N ILE A 24 -2.60 -1.68 16.07
CA ILE A 24 -1.24 -1.88 15.57
C ILE A 24 -0.86 -0.73 14.63
N VAL A 25 -1.73 -0.40 13.68
CA VAL A 25 -1.49 0.66 12.70
C VAL A 25 -1.27 2.00 13.40
N LYS A 26 -2.03 2.30 14.43
CA LYS A 26 -1.90 3.54 15.21
C LYS A 26 -0.58 3.64 15.96
N THR A 27 0.08 2.53 16.27
CA THR A 27 1.41 2.59 16.89
C THR A 27 2.50 3.01 15.91
N ILE A 28 2.26 2.86 14.61
CA ILE A 28 3.22 3.15 13.55
C ILE A 28 2.93 4.51 12.92
N LEU A 29 1.66 4.83 12.67
CA LEU A 29 1.24 6.05 11.98
C LEU A 29 0.93 7.17 12.97
N SER A 30 1.18 8.42 12.57
CA SER A 30 0.66 9.58 13.30
C SER A 30 -0.86 9.63 13.16
N ASP A 31 -1.53 10.48 13.95
CA ASP A 31 -2.97 10.64 13.87
C ASP A 31 -3.43 11.05 12.47
N GLU A 32 -2.71 11.97 11.84
CA GLU A 32 -3.03 12.46 10.49
C GLU A 32 -2.79 11.37 9.45
N GLU A 33 -1.70 10.64 9.56
CA GLU A 33 -1.40 9.50 8.68
C GLU A 33 -2.44 8.39 8.84
N PHE A 34 -2.89 8.14 10.07
CA PHE A 34 -3.92 7.15 10.32
C PHE A 34 -5.25 7.53 9.67
N GLU A 35 -5.62 8.81 9.68
CA GLU A 35 -6.84 9.25 8.99
C GLU A 35 -6.79 8.93 7.51
N ILE A 36 -5.63 9.13 6.87
CA ILE A 36 -5.43 8.79 5.47
C ILE A 36 -5.59 7.28 5.27
N PHE A 37 -4.96 6.47 6.12
CA PHE A 37 -5.10 5.01 6.09
C PHE A 37 -6.56 4.59 6.25
N ASN A 38 -7.24 5.18 7.22
CA ASN A 38 -8.63 4.81 7.53
C ASN A 38 -9.60 5.16 6.40
N SER A 39 -9.25 6.13 5.55
CA SER A 39 -10.06 6.50 4.39
C SER A 39 -9.92 5.52 3.22
N MET A 40 -8.94 4.62 3.27
CA MET A 40 -8.72 3.64 2.21
C MET A 40 -9.82 2.59 2.19
N SER A 41 -10.03 1.96 1.03
CA SER A 41 -10.98 0.86 0.92
C SER A 41 -10.54 -0.35 1.74
N ARG A 42 -11.50 -1.23 2.05
CA ARG A 42 -11.20 -2.47 2.78
C ARG A 42 -10.11 -3.28 2.08
N TYR A 43 -10.19 -3.40 0.76
CA TYR A 43 -9.19 -4.13 -0.01
C TYR A 43 -7.79 -3.53 0.17
N GLU A 44 -7.69 -2.21 0.04
CA GLU A 44 -6.39 -1.53 0.17
C GLU A 44 -5.82 -1.69 1.60
N LYS A 45 -6.68 -1.64 2.60
CA LYS A 45 -6.27 -1.87 3.99
C LYS A 45 -5.73 -3.29 4.19
N ILE A 46 -6.41 -4.30 3.64
CA ILE A 46 -5.99 -5.70 3.72
C ILE A 46 -4.64 -5.88 3.04
N HIS A 47 -4.51 -5.38 1.82
CA HIS A 47 -3.27 -5.49 1.05
C HIS A 47 -2.11 -4.77 1.75
N SER A 48 -2.34 -3.57 2.20
CA SER A 48 -1.32 -2.75 2.87
C SER A 48 -0.90 -3.34 4.20
N PHE A 49 -1.83 -3.86 4.99
CA PHE A 49 -1.52 -4.50 6.26
C PHE A 49 -0.75 -5.81 6.06
N ARG A 50 -1.09 -6.56 5.02
CA ARG A 50 -0.34 -7.76 4.64
C ARG A 50 1.10 -7.43 4.28
N LEU A 51 1.30 -6.39 3.48
CA LEU A 51 2.63 -5.93 3.10
C LEU A 51 3.42 -5.48 4.34
N TYR A 52 2.78 -4.73 5.24
CA TYR A 52 3.39 -4.34 6.51
C TYR A 52 3.92 -5.57 7.28
N ASN A 53 3.13 -6.63 7.35
CA ASN A 53 3.57 -7.86 8.02
C ASN A 53 4.74 -8.52 7.30
N PHE A 54 4.80 -8.46 5.98
CA PHE A 54 5.96 -8.95 5.22
C PHE A 54 7.23 -8.14 5.57
N LEU A 55 7.10 -6.82 5.68
CA LEU A 55 8.23 -5.97 6.05
C LEU A 55 8.77 -6.30 7.43
N LEU A 56 7.90 -6.58 8.39
CA LEU A 56 8.33 -6.95 9.76
C LEU A 56 9.20 -8.21 9.79
N LYS A 57 9.07 -9.07 8.78
CA LYS A 57 9.86 -10.31 8.65
C LYS A 57 11.08 -10.15 7.75
N ASN A 58 11.27 -8.97 7.15
CA ASN A 58 12.36 -8.73 6.22
C ASN A 58 13.57 -8.11 6.95
N GLU A 59 14.74 -8.72 6.79
CA GLU A 59 15.94 -8.28 7.49
C GLU A 59 16.40 -6.86 7.14
N VAL A 60 16.09 -6.39 5.93
CA VAL A 60 16.49 -5.07 5.47
C VAL A 60 15.53 -3.98 5.96
N LEU A 61 14.22 -4.28 6.03
CA LEU A 61 13.17 -3.28 6.23
C LEU A 61 12.49 -3.33 7.60
N LYS A 62 12.64 -4.40 8.36
CA LYS A 62 11.87 -4.63 9.60
C LYS A 62 12.00 -3.50 10.64
N ASP A 63 13.12 -2.81 10.68
CA ASP A 63 13.40 -1.75 11.64
C ASP A 63 13.33 -0.35 11.00
N ASP A 64 12.95 -0.25 9.74
CA ASP A 64 12.88 1.03 9.05
C ASP A 64 11.47 1.59 9.11
N LYS A 65 11.25 2.50 10.03
CA LYS A 65 9.91 3.05 10.32
C LYS A 65 9.28 3.72 9.11
N ILE A 66 10.06 4.45 8.28
CA ILE A 66 9.49 5.14 7.12
C ILE A 66 8.99 4.13 6.07
N PHE A 67 9.68 3.01 5.88
CA PHE A 67 9.24 1.96 4.98
C PHE A 67 8.06 1.17 5.55
N LEU A 68 7.98 1.00 6.88
CA LEU A 68 6.79 0.42 7.51
C LEU A 68 5.56 1.29 7.28
N LYS A 69 5.71 2.62 7.38
CA LYS A 69 4.63 3.55 7.03
C LYS A 69 4.29 3.48 5.55
N LEU A 70 5.30 3.36 4.68
CA LEU A 70 5.09 3.22 3.25
C LEU A 70 4.26 1.97 2.93
N ALA A 71 4.53 0.85 3.61
CA ALA A 71 3.75 -0.37 3.43
C ALA A 71 2.26 -0.12 3.69
N LEU A 72 1.95 0.64 4.73
CA LEU A 72 0.57 0.92 5.11
C LEU A 72 -0.11 1.94 4.19
N LEU A 73 0.63 2.85 3.58
CA LEU A 73 0.07 4.01 2.87
C LEU A 73 0.40 4.06 1.38
N HIS A 74 1.20 3.13 0.84
CA HIS A 74 1.67 3.22 -0.55
C HIS A 74 0.53 3.28 -1.58
N ASP A 75 -0.60 2.67 -1.28
CA ASP A 75 -1.76 2.62 -2.16
C ASP A 75 -2.88 3.59 -1.76
N CYS A 76 -2.60 4.55 -0.88
CA CYS A 76 -3.61 5.50 -0.40
C CYS A 76 -4.19 6.39 -1.52
N GLY A 77 -3.49 6.50 -2.65
CA GLY A 77 -3.99 7.24 -3.81
C GLY A 77 -4.98 6.48 -4.69
N LYS A 78 -5.16 5.19 -4.45
CA LYS A 78 -6.10 4.39 -5.24
C LYS A 78 -7.54 4.77 -4.93
N LYS A 79 -8.35 4.90 -5.99
CA LYS A 79 -9.78 5.11 -5.85
C LYS A 79 -10.46 3.76 -5.56
N SER A 80 -11.62 3.78 -4.87
CA SER A 80 -12.37 2.58 -4.53
C SER A 80 -13.42 2.28 -5.61
N PRO A 81 -13.08 1.55 -6.69
CA PRO A 81 -14.07 1.18 -7.70
C PRO A 81 -14.98 0.08 -7.17
N SER A 82 -16.11 -0.16 -7.86
CA SER A 82 -16.98 -1.29 -7.56
C SER A 82 -16.21 -2.61 -7.70
N LEU A 83 -16.73 -3.67 -7.05
CA LEU A 83 -16.09 -4.99 -7.09
C LEU A 83 -15.83 -5.46 -8.53
N ILE A 84 -16.84 -5.31 -9.42
CA ILE A 84 -16.72 -5.73 -10.81
C ILE A 84 -15.62 -4.95 -11.54
N LYS A 85 -15.59 -3.62 -11.37
CA LYS A 85 -14.55 -2.78 -11.97
C LYS A 85 -13.17 -3.16 -11.45
N ARG A 86 -13.04 -3.40 -10.14
CA ARG A 86 -11.76 -3.79 -9.54
C ARG A 86 -11.27 -5.12 -10.10
N MET A 87 -12.13 -6.13 -10.18
CA MET A 87 -11.76 -7.43 -10.73
C MET A 87 -11.32 -7.30 -12.18
N LYS A 88 -12.05 -6.51 -12.97
CA LYS A 88 -11.70 -6.26 -14.36
C LYS A 88 -10.33 -5.59 -14.48
N LYS A 89 -10.05 -4.59 -13.65
CA LYS A 89 -8.75 -3.90 -13.62
C LYS A 89 -7.61 -4.83 -13.22
N VAL A 90 -7.84 -5.69 -12.23
CA VAL A 90 -6.83 -6.67 -11.77
C VAL A 90 -6.47 -7.63 -12.90
N LEU A 91 -7.46 -8.13 -13.65
CA LEU A 91 -7.24 -9.12 -14.71
C LEU A 91 -6.70 -8.50 -16.00
N LEU A 92 -7.19 -7.32 -16.40
CA LEU A 92 -6.87 -6.70 -17.68
C LEU A 92 -5.80 -5.62 -17.60
N GLY A 93 -5.53 -5.11 -16.39
CA GLY A 93 -4.69 -3.95 -16.20
C GLY A 93 -5.44 -2.68 -16.57
N ASP A 94 -5.14 -1.57 -15.92
CA ASP A 94 -5.80 -0.29 -16.18
C ASP A 94 -4.81 0.84 -15.93
N LYS A 95 -4.74 1.78 -16.88
CA LYS A 95 -3.85 2.96 -16.78
C LYS A 95 -4.18 3.85 -15.58
N GLU A 96 -5.44 3.90 -15.15
CA GLU A 96 -5.82 4.68 -13.97
C GLU A 96 -5.14 4.20 -12.69
N LEU A 97 -4.85 2.89 -12.59
CA LEU A 97 -4.12 2.33 -11.46
C LEU A 97 -2.66 2.78 -11.44
N GLU A 98 -2.10 3.13 -12.58
CA GLU A 98 -0.71 3.59 -12.68
C GLU A 98 -0.50 4.99 -12.09
N ASN A 99 -1.56 5.78 -11.98
CA ASN A 99 -1.49 7.15 -11.45
C ASN A 99 -1.67 7.24 -9.94
N HIS A 100 -1.93 6.12 -9.26
CA HIS A 100 -2.19 6.14 -7.82
C HIS A 100 -0.97 6.62 -7.00
N SER A 101 0.23 6.47 -7.52
CA SER A 101 1.45 6.94 -6.86
C SER A 101 1.47 8.46 -6.73
N GLU A 102 1.07 9.17 -7.78
CA GLU A 102 1.01 10.64 -7.76
C GLU A 102 -0.15 11.12 -6.89
N ASP A 103 -1.30 10.46 -6.93
CA ASP A 103 -2.43 10.77 -6.06
C ASP A 103 -2.07 10.54 -4.59
N GLY A 104 -1.33 9.48 -4.31
CA GLY A 104 -0.82 9.21 -2.97
C GLY A 104 0.15 10.27 -2.50
N PHE A 105 1.05 10.72 -3.37
CA PHE A 105 1.93 11.85 -3.07
C PHE A 105 1.14 13.08 -2.65
N ASN A 106 0.11 13.43 -3.41
CA ASN A 106 -0.71 14.60 -3.12
C ASN A 106 -1.44 14.49 -1.78
N LYS A 107 -1.85 13.29 -1.37
CA LYS A 107 -2.50 13.07 -0.08
C LYS A 107 -1.53 13.17 1.10
N LEU A 108 -0.27 12.80 0.90
CA LEU A 108 0.73 12.68 1.96
C LEU A 108 1.66 13.90 2.09
N LYS A 109 1.79 14.71 1.05
CA LYS A 109 2.83 15.75 0.99
C LYS A 109 2.79 16.76 2.13
N ASP A 110 1.60 17.11 2.62
CA ASP A 110 1.44 18.08 3.70
C ASP A 110 1.55 17.45 5.10
N THR A 111 1.41 16.13 5.18
CA THR A 111 1.47 15.38 6.44
C THR A 111 2.86 14.81 6.68
N ASN A 112 3.46 14.21 5.66
CA ASN A 112 4.78 13.60 5.73
C ASN A 112 5.41 13.61 4.33
N TYR A 113 6.21 14.65 4.06
CA TYR A 113 6.77 14.87 2.73
C TYR A 113 7.70 13.74 2.29
N LYS A 114 8.56 13.26 3.20
CA LYS A 114 9.49 12.17 2.88
C LYS A 114 8.73 10.90 2.50
N LEU A 115 7.68 10.59 3.23
CA LEU A 115 6.81 9.45 2.92
C LEU A 115 6.09 9.65 1.60
N ALA A 116 5.65 10.88 1.31
CA ALA A 116 5.00 11.22 0.04
C ALA A 116 5.92 10.96 -1.15
N ILE A 117 7.20 11.33 -1.05
CA ILE A 117 8.20 11.07 -2.09
C ILE A 117 8.37 9.56 -2.31
N LEU A 118 8.48 8.78 -1.26
CA LEU A 118 8.60 7.33 -1.36
C LEU A 118 7.36 6.71 -2.00
N CYS A 119 6.18 7.22 -1.66
CA CYS A 119 4.92 6.79 -2.24
C CYS A 119 4.90 7.05 -3.75
N ARG A 120 5.36 8.22 -4.19
CA ARG A 120 5.48 8.54 -5.62
C ARG A 120 6.41 7.57 -6.34
N GLU A 121 7.49 7.15 -5.68
CA GLU A 121 8.57 6.39 -6.29
C GLU A 121 8.40 4.88 -6.20
N HIS A 122 7.41 4.37 -5.48
CA HIS A 122 7.36 2.92 -5.18
C HIS A 122 7.10 2.01 -6.38
N HIS A 123 6.70 2.55 -7.53
CA HIS A 123 6.58 1.80 -8.78
C HIS A 123 7.66 2.17 -9.80
N ILE A 124 8.56 3.08 -9.47
CA ILE A 124 9.64 3.51 -10.37
C ILE A 124 10.87 2.67 -10.07
N LYS A 125 11.58 2.24 -11.13
CA LYS A 125 12.85 1.52 -10.96
C LYS A 125 13.80 2.36 -10.09
N SER A 126 14.33 1.75 -9.04
CA SER A 126 15.15 2.44 -8.05
C SER A 126 16.53 1.81 -7.92
N GLU A 127 17.52 2.64 -7.69
CA GLU A 127 18.86 2.19 -7.32
C GLU A 127 18.99 1.98 -5.81
N ASP A 128 18.01 2.45 -5.01
CA ASP A 128 18.02 2.26 -3.56
C ASP A 128 17.65 0.82 -3.22
N LYS A 129 18.54 0.18 -2.47
CA LYS A 129 18.38 -1.22 -2.08
C LYS A 129 17.13 -1.46 -1.24
N LYS A 130 16.79 -0.53 -0.35
CA LYS A 130 15.58 -0.64 0.47
C LYS A 130 14.32 -0.55 -0.38
N MET A 131 14.27 0.37 -1.35
CA MET A 131 13.14 0.46 -2.26
C MET A 131 13.02 -0.79 -3.12
N GLN A 132 14.14 -1.34 -3.59
CA GLN A 132 14.13 -2.59 -4.34
C GLN A 132 13.54 -3.74 -3.53
N GLU A 133 13.92 -3.86 -2.25
CA GLU A 133 13.35 -4.88 -1.35
C GLU A 133 11.86 -4.66 -1.13
N PHE A 134 11.46 -3.40 -0.92
CA PHE A 134 10.05 -3.04 -0.77
C PHE A 134 9.24 -3.48 -1.99
N GLN A 135 9.73 -3.17 -3.19
CA GLN A 135 9.05 -3.50 -4.44
C GLN A 135 8.89 -5.01 -4.63
N LYS A 136 9.90 -5.79 -4.24
CA LYS A 136 9.80 -7.25 -4.29
C LYS A 136 8.70 -7.78 -3.36
N LEU A 137 8.59 -7.23 -2.17
CA LEU A 137 7.57 -7.64 -1.21
C LEU A 137 6.18 -7.22 -1.64
N ASP A 138 6.05 -6.04 -2.24
CA ASP A 138 4.79 -5.54 -2.74
C ASP A 138 4.24 -6.39 -3.91
N ASP A 139 5.12 -7.02 -4.66
CA ASP A 139 4.76 -7.85 -5.82
C ASP A 139 4.37 -9.29 -5.44
N LYS A 140 4.39 -9.65 -4.18
CA LYS A 140 4.02 -11.00 -3.74
C LYS A 140 2.53 -11.28 -3.73
#